data_c400ecf4ac56f77efa9eb959bd0e33dc
#
_entry.id   c400ecf4ac56f77efa9eb959bd0e33dc
#
_cell.length_a   1.000
_cell.length_b   1.000
_cell.length_c   1.000
_cell.angle_alpha   90.00
_cell.angle_beta   90.00
_cell.angle_gamma   90.00
#
_symmetry.space_group_name_H-M   'P 1'
#
loop_
_entity.id
_entity.type
_entity.pdbx_description
1 polymer ?
#
loop_
_entity_poly.entity_id
_entity_poly.type
_entity_poly.pdbx_seq_one_letter_code
_entity_poly.pdbx_strand_id
1 'polypeptide(L)'
;MTTDQDEIEKSSAPLIEHLIELRSRLMWSIGGFFIAFLVCFFFAKELFNLLVIPFKWAVSWAGIGDGSVELIYTAPQDFFFTQIKLAMFGGLVIAFPLIAAQIYKFVAPGLYKNERGAFLPFLIASPILFLLGAALVYFFFTPMVMWFFLAMQQTGEGSEVQISLLPKVSEYLSLIMTLIFSFGLVFQLPVVTTLMARVGLLSSQGLADKRKWAIVVAFIVAAVLTPPDPVSQIGLAVPTILLYEISIWSARMVERNRERDRLAREKKEAEDEAAEKAAKAAAADSESASS
;
A
#
# COMPACT_ATOMS: atom_id res chain seq x y z
N MET A 1 47.16 -4.78 14.17
CA MET A 1 46.60 -3.84 13.23
C MET A 1 45.97 -4.49 11.98
N THR A 2 46.03 -5.81 11.82
CA THR A 2 45.48 -6.55 10.66
C THR A 2 44.05 -7.05 10.90
N THR A 3 43.59 -7.18 12.15
CA THR A 3 42.26 -7.74 12.50
C THR A 3 41.09 -6.79 12.24
N ASP A 4 41.25 -5.49 12.43
CA ASP A 4 40.18 -4.52 12.24
C ASP A 4 39.89 -4.28 10.74
N GLN A 5 40.88 -4.35 9.88
CA GLN A 5 40.70 -4.21 8.43
C GLN A 5 39.98 -5.44 7.83
N ASP A 6 40.30 -6.63 8.28
CA ASP A 6 39.67 -7.89 7.85
C ASP A 6 38.19 -7.98 8.31
N GLU A 7 37.86 -7.44 9.48
CA GLU A 7 36.46 -7.34 9.96
C GLU A 7 35.66 -6.30 9.20
N ILE A 8 36.24 -5.18 8.84
CA ILE A 8 35.63 -4.13 8.02
C ILE A 8 35.39 -4.64 6.58
N GLU A 9 36.34 -5.36 5.98
CA GLU A 9 36.16 -5.98 4.66
C GLU A 9 35.07 -7.05 4.66
N LYS A 10 35.02 -7.92 5.68
CA LYS A 10 33.98 -8.94 5.83
C LYS A 10 32.60 -8.37 6.07
N SER A 11 32.46 -7.21 6.71
CA SER A 11 31.20 -6.53 6.91
C SER A 11 30.76 -5.68 5.72
N SER A 12 31.71 -5.20 4.89
CA SER A 12 31.41 -4.38 3.71
C SER A 12 30.95 -5.18 2.50
N ALA A 13 31.43 -6.41 2.33
CA ALA A 13 31.04 -7.29 1.21
C ALA A 13 29.51 -7.54 1.14
N PRO A 14 28.82 -7.93 2.24
CA PRO A 14 27.37 -8.11 2.20
C PRO A 14 26.60 -6.83 1.99
N LEU A 15 27.12 -5.66 2.42
CA LEU A 15 26.49 -4.36 2.16
C LEU A 15 26.59 -3.96 0.68
N ILE A 16 27.73 -4.19 0.05
CA ILE A 16 27.95 -3.90 -1.38
C ILE A 16 27.04 -4.79 -2.24
N GLU A 17 26.95 -6.08 -1.94
CA GLU A 17 26.05 -6.99 -2.64
C GLU A 17 24.59 -6.55 -2.53
N HIS A 18 24.16 -6.13 -1.34
CA HIS A 18 22.81 -5.62 -1.11
C HIS A 18 22.52 -4.32 -1.88
N LEU A 19 23.49 -3.41 -1.98
CA LEU A 19 23.39 -2.20 -2.79
C LEU A 19 23.33 -2.50 -4.31
N ILE A 20 24.07 -3.50 -4.78
CA ILE A 20 24.00 -3.95 -6.18
C ILE A 20 22.61 -4.55 -6.48
N GLU A 21 22.08 -5.33 -5.55
CA GLU A 21 20.71 -5.86 -5.67
C GLU A 21 19.68 -4.74 -5.70
N LEU A 22 19.78 -3.75 -4.80
CA LEU A 22 18.89 -2.57 -4.78
C LEU A 22 18.91 -1.84 -6.12
N ARG A 23 20.11 -1.57 -6.67
CA ARG A 23 20.25 -0.94 -7.99
C ARG A 23 19.54 -1.73 -9.08
N SER A 24 19.74 -3.03 -9.13
CA SER A 24 19.10 -3.90 -10.13
C SER A 24 17.58 -3.86 -10.02
N ARG A 25 17.03 -3.98 -8.79
CA ARG A 25 15.59 -3.93 -8.52
C ARG A 25 14.98 -2.58 -8.90
N LEU A 26 15.69 -1.49 -8.56
CA LEU A 26 15.27 -0.13 -8.90
C LEU A 26 15.23 0.08 -10.41
N MET A 27 16.25 -0.39 -11.15
CA MET A 27 16.28 -0.29 -12.62
C MET A 27 15.11 -1.02 -13.28
N TRP A 28 14.74 -2.22 -12.80
CA TRP A 28 13.56 -2.93 -13.28
C TRP A 28 12.26 -2.20 -12.99
N SER A 29 12.14 -1.61 -11.79
CA SER A 29 10.97 -0.81 -11.40
C SER A 29 10.82 0.44 -12.26
N ILE A 30 11.93 1.18 -12.46
CA ILE A 30 11.95 2.39 -13.31
C ILE A 30 11.66 2.03 -14.76
N GLY A 31 12.27 0.97 -15.29
CA GLY A 31 12.03 0.52 -16.67
C GLY A 31 10.56 0.13 -16.90
N GLY A 32 9.98 -0.64 -15.99
CA GLY A 32 8.57 -1.00 -16.04
C GLY A 32 7.63 0.20 -15.92
N PHE A 33 7.93 1.12 -15.00
CA PHE A 33 7.20 2.38 -14.89
C PHE A 33 7.27 3.20 -16.17
N PHE A 34 8.46 3.33 -16.78
CA PHE A 34 8.63 4.13 -17.99
C PHE A 34 7.84 3.56 -19.18
N ILE A 35 7.83 2.24 -19.34
CA ILE A 35 7.02 1.58 -20.36
C ILE A 35 5.52 1.84 -20.11
N ALA A 36 5.05 1.65 -18.87
CA ALA A 36 3.66 1.91 -18.48
C ALA A 36 3.29 3.39 -18.68
N PHE A 37 4.19 4.31 -18.35
CA PHE A 37 4.02 5.76 -18.61
C PHE A 37 3.83 6.06 -20.09
N LEU A 38 4.67 5.50 -20.97
CA LEU A 38 4.54 5.71 -22.41
C LEU A 38 3.19 5.19 -22.93
N VAL A 39 2.77 4.01 -22.49
CA VAL A 39 1.45 3.47 -22.82
C VAL A 39 0.34 4.41 -22.36
N CYS A 40 0.36 4.84 -21.10
CA CYS A 40 -0.63 5.77 -20.56
C CYS A 40 -0.62 7.13 -21.27
N PHE A 41 0.53 7.58 -21.76
CA PHE A 41 0.62 8.83 -22.50
C PHE A 41 -0.11 8.76 -23.86
N PHE A 42 -0.03 7.64 -24.56
CA PHE A 42 -0.80 7.42 -25.77
C PHE A 42 -2.32 7.34 -25.53
N PHE A 43 -2.73 6.82 -24.36
CA PHE A 43 -4.12 6.68 -23.93
C PHE A 43 -4.54 7.77 -22.92
N ALA A 44 -3.86 8.93 -22.91
CA ALA A 44 -4.12 9.98 -21.94
C ALA A 44 -5.55 10.55 -22.02
N LYS A 45 -6.14 10.60 -23.22
CA LYS A 45 -7.53 11.07 -23.42
C LYS A 45 -8.55 10.10 -22.80
N GLU A 46 -8.35 8.81 -22.98
CA GLU A 46 -9.21 7.76 -22.43
C GLU A 46 -9.11 7.75 -20.91
N LEU A 47 -7.88 7.88 -20.38
CA LEU A 47 -7.62 7.95 -18.94
C LEU A 47 -8.24 9.21 -18.33
N PHE A 48 -8.17 10.35 -19.03
CA PHE A 48 -8.86 11.58 -18.62
C PHE A 48 -10.37 11.35 -18.51
N ASN A 49 -10.97 10.81 -19.56
CA ASN A 49 -12.41 10.55 -19.60
C ASN A 49 -12.84 9.60 -18.48
N LEU A 50 -12.03 8.58 -18.20
CA LEU A 50 -12.24 7.66 -17.10
C LEU A 50 -12.27 8.40 -15.75
N LEU A 51 -11.28 9.25 -15.47
CA LEU A 51 -11.20 9.96 -14.19
C LEU A 51 -12.27 11.05 -14.03
N VAL A 52 -12.92 11.52 -15.11
CA VAL A 52 -14.03 12.47 -15.03
C VAL A 52 -15.37 11.80 -14.71
N ILE A 53 -15.51 10.49 -14.90
CA ILE A 53 -16.77 9.78 -14.63
C ILE A 53 -17.29 10.00 -13.20
N PRO A 54 -16.48 9.90 -12.12
CA PRO A 54 -16.96 10.14 -10.76
C PRO A 54 -17.55 11.53 -10.54
N PHE A 55 -17.03 12.53 -11.25
CA PHE A 55 -17.59 13.87 -11.20
C PHE A 55 -18.97 13.93 -11.89
N LYS A 56 -19.16 13.24 -13.02
CA LYS A 56 -20.47 13.15 -13.68
C LYS A 56 -21.51 12.52 -12.75
N TRP A 57 -21.14 11.49 -11.97
CA TRP A 57 -22.05 10.92 -10.97
C TRP A 57 -22.41 11.94 -9.88
N ALA A 58 -21.45 12.72 -9.40
CA ALA A 58 -21.72 13.75 -8.40
C ALA A 58 -22.69 14.82 -8.91
N VAL A 59 -22.55 15.29 -10.16
CA VAL A 59 -23.46 16.25 -10.80
C VAL A 59 -24.87 15.64 -10.93
N SER A 60 -24.96 14.38 -11.34
CA SER A 60 -26.24 13.68 -11.41
C SER A 60 -26.90 13.53 -10.04
N TRP A 61 -26.15 13.24 -8.98
CA TRP A 61 -26.68 13.15 -7.60
C TRP A 61 -27.12 14.52 -7.05
N ALA A 62 -26.44 15.58 -7.46
CA ALA A 62 -26.79 16.94 -7.06
C ALA A 62 -28.03 17.47 -7.78
N GLY A 63 -28.49 16.81 -8.85
CA GLY A 63 -29.64 17.26 -9.66
C GLY A 63 -29.42 18.59 -10.40
N ILE A 64 -28.15 18.91 -10.70
CA ILE A 64 -27.75 20.18 -11.31
C ILE A 64 -27.63 20.00 -12.84
N GLY A 65 -28.37 20.81 -13.59
CA GLY A 65 -28.30 20.84 -15.06
C GLY A 65 -28.70 19.52 -15.74
N ASP A 66 -28.18 19.30 -16.95
CA ASP A 66 -28.40 18.13 -17.79
C ASP A 66 -27.42 16.98 -17.53
N GLY A 67 -26.63 17.06 -16.43
CA GLY A 67 -25.59 16.09 -16.10
C GLY A 67 -24.26 16.31 -16.85
N SER A 68 -24.14 17.40 -17.62
CA SER A 68 -22.89 17.79 -18.26
C SER A 68 -21.89 18.34 -17.24
N VAL A 69 -20.63 17.94 -17.37
CA VAL A 69 -19.51 18.45 -16.57
C VAL A 69 -18.70 19.39 -17.41
N GLU A 70 -18.61 20.64 -16.96
CA GLU A 70 -17.76 21.64 -17.57
C GLU A 70 -16.49 21.81 -16.73
N LEU A 71 -15.33 21.60 -17.37
CA LEU A 71 -14.00 21.80 -16.80
C LEU A 71 -13.27 22.85 -17.62
N ILE A 72 -12.63 23.79 -16.94
CA ILE A 72 -11.92 24.89 -17.58
C ILE A 72 -10.40 24.72 -17.44
N TYR A 73 -9.66 25.27 -18.38
CA TYR A 73 -8.22 25.53 -18.22
C TYR A 73 -7.93 27.01 -18.47
N THR A 74 -7.05 27.58 -17.68
CA THR A 74 -6.79 29.02 -17.65
C THR A 74 -5.49 29.40 -18.38
N ALA A 75 -4.63 28.45 -18.65
CA ALA A 75 -3.39 28.65 -19.39
C ALA A 75 -3.25 27.57 -20.50
N PRO A 76 -2.81 27.92 -21.72
CA PRO A 76 -2.72 26.98 -22.83
C PRO A 76 -1.86 25.74 -22.53
N GLN A 77 -0.79 25.90 -21.74
CA GLN A 77 0.12 24.82 -21.36
C GLN A 77 -0.45 23.92 -20.25
N ASP A 78 -1.42 24.36 -19.47
CA ASP A 78 -1.97 23.60 -18.34
C ASP A 78 -2.49 22.23 -18.77
N PHE A 79 -3.17 22.18 -19.90
CA PHE A 79 -3.73 20.94 -20.42
C PHE A 79 -2.63 19.94 -20.81
N PHE A 80 -1.55 20.40 -21.46
CA PHE A 80 -0.42 19.55 -21.82
C PHE A 80 0.30 18.98 -20.61
N PHE A 81 0.64 19.82 -19.63
CA PHE A 81 1.28 19.34 -18.39
C PHE A 81 0.38 18.42 -17.58
N THR A 82 -0.92 18.66 -17.63
CA THR A 82 -1.90 17.79 -16.97
C THR A 82 -1.95 16.41 -17.62
N GLN A 83 -1.85 16.32 -18.96
CA GLN A 83 -1.76 15.04 -19.66
C GLN A 83 -0.49 14.26 -19.28
N ILE A 84 0.66 14.93 -19.13
CA ILE A 84 1.90 14.29 -18.66
C ILE A 84 1.71 13.76 -17.22
N LYS A 85 1.18 14.57 -16.31
CA LYS A 85 0.90 14.14 -14.93
C LYS A 85 -0.04 12.94 -14.88
N LEU A 86 -1.09 12.98 -15.71
CA LEU A 86 -2.06 11.91 -15.83
C LEU A 86 -1.43 10.61 -16.35
N ALA A 87 -0.56 10.71 -17.36
CA ALA A 87 0.19 9.56 -17.88
C ALA A 87 1.18 8.99 -16.84
N MET A 88 1.85 9.85 -16.08
CA MET A 88 2.72 9.43 -14.98
C MET A 88 1.92 8.71 -13.88
N PHE A 89 0.79 9.24 -13.52
CA PHE A 89 -0.10 8.63 -12.53
C PHE A 89 -0.61 7.26 -13.01
N GLY A 90 -1.16 7.18 -14.22
CA GLY A 90 -1.62 5.92 -14.81
C GLY A 90 -0.49 4.90 -14.93
N GLY A 91 0.69 5.35 -15.37
CA GLY A 91 1.91 4.54 -15.44
C GLY A 91 2.31 3.97 -14.08
N LEU A 92 2.22 4.78 -13.03
CA LEU A 92 2.53 4.34 -11.65
C LEU A 92 1.52 3.30 -11.14
N VAL A 93 0.22 3.51 -11.39
CA VAL A 93 -0.84 2.56 -11.01
C VAL A 93 -0.65 1.22 -11.73
N ILE A 94 -0.38 1.24 -13.03
CA ILE A 94 -0.15 0.01 -13.83
C ILE A 94 1.15 -0.68 -13.43
N ALA A 95 2.21 0.08 -13.18
CA ALA A 95 3.51 -0.46 -12.76
C ALA A 95 3.53 -0.90 -11.28
N PHE A 96 2.53 -0.53 -10.47
CA PHE A 96 2.51 -0.80 -9.04
C PHE A 96 2.73 -2.28 -8.70
N PRO A 97 2.10 -3.28 -9.34
CA PRO A 97 2.37 -4.69 -9.07
C PRO A 97 3.83 -5.08 -9.28
N LEU A 98 4.46 -4.55 -10.34
CA LEU A 98 5.88 -4.79 -10.62
C LEU A 98 6.76 -4.13 -9.56
N ILE A 99 6.48 -2.87 -9.22
CA ILE A 99 7.22 -2.12 -8.19
C ILE A 99 7.12 -2.82 -6.84
N ALA A 100 5.90 -3.19 -6.43
CA ALA A 100 5.66 -3.94 -5.21
C ALA A 100 6.45 -5.27 -5.21
N ALA A 101 6.41 -6.02 -6.31
CA ALA A 101 7.18 -7.26 -6.44
C ALA A 101 8.69 -7.05 -6.27
N GLN A 102 9.26 -5.97 -6.81
CA GLN A 102 10.68 -5.66 -6.65
C GLN A 102 11.02 -5.27 -5.22
N ILE A 103 10.16 -4.48 -4.56
CA ILE A 103 10.32 -4.11 -3.14
C ILE A 103 10.28 -5.37 -2.27
N TYR A 104 9.28 -6.24 -2.45
CA TYR A 104 9.18 -7.50 -1.69
C TYR A 104 10.37 -8.42 -1.92
N LYS A 105 10.84 -8.57 -3.15
CA LYS A 105 12.01 -9.37 -3.47
C LYS A 105 13.30 -8.81 -2.87
N PHE A 106 13.39 -7.48 -2.70
CA PHE A 106 14.52 -6.82 -2.05
C PHE A 106 14.50 -7.03 -0.53
N VAL A 107 13.32 -6.99 0.08
CA VAL A 107 13.16 -7.19 1.53
C VAL A 107 13.25 -8.67 1.92
N ALA A 108 12.84 -9.59 1.04
CA ALA A 108 12.76 -11.04 1.29
C ALA A 108 14.09 -11.73 1.63
N PRO A 109 15.28 -11.41 1.04
CA PRO A 109 16.54 -12.07 1.39
C PRO A 109 16.99 -11.82 2.82
N GLY A 110 16.63 -10.67 3.41
CA GLY A 110 16.87 -10.36 4.83
C GLY A 110 16.03 -11.22 5.79
N LEU A 111 15.05 -11.94 5.27
CA LEU A 111 14.11 -12.77 6.01
C LEU A 111 14.31 -14.25 5.66
N TYR A 112 14.81 -15.02 6.57
CA TYR A 112 14.96 -16.50 6.61
C TYR A 112 14.81 -17.24 5.27
N LYS A 113 15.90 -17.90 4.84
CA LYS A 113 16.02 -18.67 3.58
C LYS A 113 14.94 -19.76 3.39
N ASN A 114 14.24 -20.19 4.44
CA ASN A 114 13.32 -21.34 4.42
C ASN A 114 11.84 -20.98 4.21
N GLU A 115 11.45 -19.69 4.15
CA GLU A 115 10.04 -19.30 4.09
C GLU A 115 9.62 -18.55 2.79
N ARG A 116 10.29 -18.83 1.67
CA ARG A 116 9.97 -18.17 0.38
C ARG A 116 8.50 -18.32 -0.05
N GLY A 117 7.86 -19.46 0.26
CA GLY A 117 6.45 -19.69 -0.03
C GLY A 117 5.48 -18.81 0.78
N ALA A 118 5.94 -18.34 1.94
CA ALA A 118 5.15 -17.50 2.82
C ALA A 118 5.00 -16.04 2.36
N PHE A 119 5.80 -15.59 1.35
CA PHE A 119 5.75 -14.26 0.76
C PHE A 119 4.76 -14.12 -0.40
N LEU A 120 4.45 -15.22 -1.08
CA LEU A 120 3.57 -15.21 -2.23
C LEU A 120 2.19 -14.58 -1.93
N PRO A 121 1.53 -14.89 -0.80
CA PRO A 121 0.27 -14.24 -0.45
C PRO A 121 0.37 -12.71 -0.34
N PHE A 122 1.47 -12.19 0.23
CA PHE A 122 1.68 -10.74 0.36
C PHE A 122 1.92 -10.07 -0.99
N LEU A 123 2.64 -10.75 -1.88
CA LEU A 123 2.91 -10.27 -3.23
C LEU A 123 1.62 -10.13 -4.05
N ILE A 124 0.66 -11.03 -3.86
CA ILE A 124 -0.64 -10.98 -4.53
C ILE A 124 -1.59 -10.01 -3.82
N ALA A 125 -1.59 -10.00 -2.48
CA ALA A 125 -2.46 -9.13 -1.68
C ALA A 125 -2.16 -7.65 -1.92
N SER A 126 -0.88 -7.27 -2.08
CA SER A 126 -0.47 -5.87 -2.23
C SER A 126 -1.13 -5.18 -3.45
N PRO A 127 -1.04 -5.68 -4.70
CA PRO A 127 -1.74 -5.07 -5.82
C PRO A 127 -3.26 -5.05 -5.66
N ILE A 128 -3.84 -6.10 -5.08
CA ILE A 128 -5.28 -6.20 -4.86
C ILE A 128 -5.74 -5.12 -3.87
N LEU A 129 -5.04 -4.97 -2.73
CA LEU A 129 -5.38 -3.95 -1.75
C LEU A 129 -5.18 -2.52 -2.31
N PHE A 130 -4.12 -2.30 -3.11
CA PHE A 130 -3.91 -1.03 -3.77
C PHE A 130 -5.10 -0.68 -4.67
N LEU A 131 -5.52 -1.61 -5.54
CA LEU A 131 -6.66 -1.42 -6.43
C LEU A 131 -7.98 -1.26 -5.66
N LEU A 132 -8.14 -1.94 -4.53
CA LEU A 132 -9.31 -1.80 -3.67
C LEU A 132 -9.37 -0.41 -3.02
N GLY A 133 -8.23 0.12 -2.56
CA GLY A 133 -8.13 1.51 -2.09
C GLY A 133 -8.42 2.52 -3.20
N ALA A 134 -7.85 2.31 -4.39
CA ALA A 134 -8.12 3.12 -5.58
C ALA A 134 -9.61 3.08 -5.97
N ALA A 135 -10.23 1.91 -5.96
CA ALA A 135 -11.64 1.71 -6.26
C ALA A 135 -12.56 2.41 -5.23
N LEU A 136 -12.24 2.33 -3.94
CA LEU A 136 -12.98 3.03 -2.90
C LEU A 136 -13.02 4.54 -3.15
N VAL A 137 -11.87 5.12 -3.51
CA VAL A 137 -11.80 6.55 -3.86
C VAL A 137 -12.60 6.84 -5.11
N TYR A 138 -12.40 6.06 -6.15
CA TYR A 138 -13.01 6.30 -7.45
C TYR A 138 -14.54 6.21 -7.41
N PHE A 139 -15.08 5.14 -6.80
CA PHE A 139 -16.52 4.87 -6.80
C PHE A 139 -17.28 5.56 -5.67
N PHE A 140 -16.62 5.84 -4.56
CA PHE A 140 -17.30 6.35 -3.36
C PHE A 140 -16.85 7.74 -2.97
N PHE A 141 -15.54 7.90 -2.76
CA PHE A 141 -15.03 9.09 -2.11
C PHE A 141 -15.06 10.32 -3.03
N THR A 142 -14.60 10.18 -4.28
CA THR A 142 -14.59 11.28 -5.25
C THR A 142 -15.99 11.80 -5.57
N PRO A 143 -16.99 10.95 -5.88
CA PRO A 143 -18.36 11.45 -6.08
C PRO A 143 -18.93 12.16 -4.85
N MET A 144 -18.67 11.64 -3.65
CA MET A 144 -19.14 12.24 -2.40
C MET A 144 -18.53 13.62 -2.15
N VAL A 145 -17.23 13.77 -2.34
CA VAL A 145 -16.51 15.04 -2.17
C VAL A 145 -16.97 16.06 -3.21
N MET A 146 -17.10 15.65 -4.47
CA MET A 146 -17.58 16.53 -5.53
C MET A 146 -19.03 16.94 -5.32
N TRP A 147 -19.88 16.02 -4.88
CA TRP A 147 -21.26 16.32 -4.50
C TRP A 147 -21.33 17.36 -3.37
N PHE A 148 -20.47 17.22 -2.34
CA PHE A 148 -20.37 18.19 -1.25
C PHE A 148 -20.03 19.60 -1.76
N PHE A 149 -19.03 19.74 -2.64
CA PHE A 149 -18.68 21.05 -3.21
C PHE A 149 -19.77 21.59 -4.13
N LEU A 150 -20.45 20.75 -4.91
CA LEU A 150 -21.59 21.13 -5.73
C LEU A 150 -22.77 21.65 -4.88
N ALA A 151 -23.00 21.04 -3.71
CA ALA A 151 -24.05 21.47 -2.79
C ALA A 151 -23.79 22.87 -2.18
N MET A 152 -22.56 23.37 -2.24
CA MET A 152 -22.21 24.73 -1.81
C MET A 152 -22.49 25.82 -2.86
N GLN A 153 -22.91 25.44 -4.06
CA GLN A 153 -23.28 26.41 -5.11
C GLN A 153 -24.51 27.22 -4.74
N GLN A 154 -24.57 28.46 -5.20
CA GLN A 154 -25.70 29.34 -5.06
C GLN A 154 -26.18 29.78 -6.47
N THR A 155 -27.01 28.95 -7.09
CA THR A 155 -27.49 29.15 -8.47
C THR A 155 -29.00 29.43 -8.57
N GLY A 156 -29.71 29.57 -7.42
CA GLY A 156 -31.16 29.72 -7.34
C GLY A 156 -31.69 31.14 -7.70
N GLU A 157 -32.92 31.19 -8.19
CA GLU A 157 -33.67 32.45 -8.35
C GLU A 157 -33.84 33.11 -6.97
N GLY A 158 -33.25 34.30 -6.78
CA GLY A 158 -33.30 35.07 -5.53
C GLY A 158 -31.94 35.28 -4.86
N SER A 159 -30.87 34.67 -5.35
CA SER A 159 -29.53 34.98 -4.89
C SER A 159 -29.02 36.27 -5.54
N GLU A 160 -28.61 37.25 -4.72
CA GLU A 160 -27.99 38.50 -5.22
C GLU A 160 -26.66 38.22 -5.95
N VAL A 161 -25.99 37.11 -5.64
CA VAL A 161 -24.75 36.67 -6.27
C VAL A 161 -24.88 35.21 -6.66
N GLN A 162 -24.58 34.90 -7.92
CA GLN A 162 -24.51 33.53 -8.41
C GLN A 162 -23.09 32.97 -8.18
N ILE A 163 -23.00 31.86 -7.48
CA ILE A 163 -21.75 31.12 -7.23
C ILE A 163 -21.88 29.74 -7.87
N SER A 164 -21.12 29.48 -8.95
CA SER A 164 -21.07 28.19 -9.63
C SER A 164 -19.70 27.59 -9.53
N LEU A 165 -19.62 26.28 -9.36
CA LEU A 165 -18.36 25.53 -9.34
C LEU A 165 -17.91 25.22 -10.78
N LEU A 166 -16.85 25.87 -11.23
CA LEU A 166 -16.17 25.61 -12.50
C LEU A 166 -14.72 25.19 -12.22
N PRO A 167 -14.47 23.91 -11.91
CA PRO A 167 -13.15 23.48 -11.51
C PRO A 167 -12.20 23.48 -12.70
N LYS A 168 -10.93 23.84 -12.44
CA LYS A 168 -9.86 23.68 -13.43
C LYS A 168 -9.55 22.19 -13.63
N VAL A 169 -9.31 21.82 -14.89
CA VAL A 169 -8.90 20.46 -15.26
C VAL A 169 -7.72 19.99 -14.41
N SER A 170 -6.67 20.81 -14.28
CA SER A 170 -5.47 20.48 -13.53
C SER A 170 -5.71 20.29 -12.02
N GLU A 171 -6.59 21.10 -11.41
CA GLU A 171 -6.91 21.01 -9.99
C GLU A 171 -7.77 19.77 -9.69
N TYR A 172 -8.81 19.53 -10.49
CA TYR A 172 -9.65 18.34 -10.33
C TYR A 172 -8.86 17.05 -10.49
N LEU A 173 -8.07 16.93 -11.57
CA LEU A 173 -7.25 15.73 -11.79
C LEU A 173 -6.17 15.56 -10.71
N SER A 174 -5.54 16.65 -10.28
CA SER A 174 -4.57 16.58 -9.19
C SER A 174 -5.21 16.06 -7.90
N LEU A 175 -6.41 16.51 -7.57
CA LEU A 175 -7.17 16.04 -6.41
C LEU A 175 -7.45 14.55 -6.50
N ILE A 176 -8.09 14.09 -7.57
CA ILE A 176 -8.49 12.68 -7.71
C ILE A 176 -7.27 11.74 -7.77
N MET A 177 -6.22 12.12 -8.51
CA MET A 177 -4.99 11.34 -8.59
C MET A 177 -4.29 11.22 -7.22
N THR A 178 -4.21 12.34 -6.47
CA THR A 178 -3.65 12.33 -5.12
C THR A 178 -4.45 11.45 -4.18
N LEU A 179 -5.78 11.53 -4.21
CA LEU A 179 -6.65 10.70 -3.38
C LEU A 179 -6.51 9.22 -3.72
N ILE A 180 -6.56 8.84 -5.01
CA ILE A 180 -6.42 7.44 -5.44
C ILE A 180 -5.06 6.88 -4.99
N PHE A 181 -3.99 7.63 -5.20
CA PHE A 181 -2.65 7.18 -4.82
C PHE A 181 -2.49 7.06 -3.31
N SER A 182 -2.97 8.05 -2.56
CA SER A 182 -2.91 8.07 -1.10
C SER A 182 -3.66 6.90 -0.47
N PHE A 183 -4.89 6.65 -0.91
CA PHE A 183 -5.67 5.49 -0.44
C PHE A 183 -5.01 4.17 -0.87
N GLY A 184 -4.53 4.09 -2.12
CA GLY A 184 -3.79 2.92 -2.58
C GLY A 184 -2.60 2.59 -1.68
N LEU A 185 -1.84 3.61 -1.25
CA LEU A 185 -0.73 3.44 -0.30
C LEU A 185 -1.21 3.12 1.12
N VAL A 186 -2.25 3.80 1.61
CA VAL A 186 -2.81 3.54 2.95
C VAL A 186 -3.33 2.10 3.06
N PHE A 187 -3.91 1.55 1.99
CA PHE A 187 -4.34 0.16 1.93
C PHE A 187 -3.18 -0.84 1.97
N GLN A 188 -1.91 -0.39 1.83
CA GLN A 188 -0.74 -1.23 2.08
C GLN A 188 -0.42 -1.41 3.57
N LEU A 189 -0.98 -0.59 4.47
CA LEU A 189 -0.71 -0.68 5.91
C LEU A 189 -0.88 -2.10 6.47
N PRO A 190 -2.00 -2.83 6.23
CA PRO A 190 -2.16 -4.19 6.73
C PRO A 190 -1.10 -5.15 6.18
N VAL A 191 -0.68 -4.98 4.92
CA VAL A 191 0.32 -5.83 4.28
C VAL A 191 1.70 -5.61 4.89
N VAL A 192 2.12 -4.35 4.98
CA VAL A 192 3.43 -3.97 5.53
C VAL A 192 3.54 -4.36 7.00
N THR A 193 2.53 -4.04 7.82
CA THR A 193 2.54 -4.35 9.25
C THR A 193 2.51 -5.85 9.52
N THR A 194 1.72 -6.62 8.74
CA THR A 194 1.66 -8.08 8.84
C THR A 194 3.00 -8.72 8.46
N LEU A 195 3.64 -8.21 7.41
CA LEU A 195 4.97 -8.65 7.01
C LEU A 195 6.00 -8.36 8.11
N MET A 196 6.01 -7.15 8.67
CA MET A 196 6.91 -6.76 9.77
C MET A 196 6.65 -7.58 11.05
N ALA A 197 5.39 -7.91 11.35
CA ALA A 197 5.05 -8.80 12.45
C ALA A 197 5.55 -10.24 12.21
N ARG A 198 5.45 -10.72 10.96
CA ARG A 198 5.95 -12.05 10.59
C ARG A 198 7.46 -12.17 10.77
N VAL A 199 8.19 -11.10 10.53
CA VAL A 199 9.66 -11.03 10.74
C VAL A 199 10.03 -10.85 12.21
N GLY A 200 9.06 -10.43 13.04
CA GLY A 200 9.28 -10.14 14.45
C GLY A 200 9.79 -8.73 14.73
N LEU A 201 9.74 -7.84 13.72
CA LEU A 201 10.11 -6.42 13.88
C LEU A 201 9.00 -5.60 14.55
N LEU A 202 7.75 -6.01 14.42
CA LEU A 202 6.60 -5.39 15.07
C LEU A 202 5.82 -6.44 15.85
N SER A 203 5.27 -6.05 17.00
CA SER A 203 4.33 -6.86 17.77
C SER A 203 2.92 -6.27 17.71
N SER A 204 1.91 -7.13 17.75
CA SER A 204 0.51 -6.71 17.78
C SER A 204 0.20 -5.86 19.01
N GLN A 205 0.85 -6.15 20.15
CA GLN A 205 0.75 -5.36 21.36
C GLN A 205 1.37 -3.96 21.16
N GLY A 206 2.58 -3.87 20.59
CA GLY A 206 3.24 -2.59 20.31
C GLY A 206 2.43 -1.70 19.35
N LEU A 207 1.73 -2.30 18.38
CA LEU A 207 0.80 -1.58 17.52
C LEU A 207 -0.43 -1.11 18.31
N ALA A 208 -1.01 -1.96 19.17
CA ALA A 208 -2.17 -1.62 19.97
C ALA A 208 -1.90 -0.47 20.96
N ASP A 209 -0.73 -0.44 21.57
CA ASP A 209 -0.32 0.62 22.51
C ASP A 209 -0.14 1.99 21.81
N LYS A 210 0.17 1.96 20.49
CA LYS A 210 0.37 3.17 19.67
C LYS A 210 -0.89 3.68 18.96
N ARG A 211 -2.09 3.11 19.24
CA ARG A 211 -3.36 3.54 18.61
C ARG A 211 -3.59 5.05 18.64
N LYS A 212 -3.36 5.69 19.77
CA LYS A 212 -3.55 7.14 19.92
C LYS A 212 -2.69 7.93 18.93
N TRP A 213 -1.44 7.52 18.79
CA TRP A 213 -0.52 8.13 17.82
C TRP A 213 -0.91 7.83 16.37
N ALA A 214 -1.38 6.62 16.09
CA ALA A 214 -1.85 6.27 14.75
C ALA A 214 -3.04 7.13 14.31
N ILE A 215 -3.98 7.43 15.22
CA ILE A 215 -5.10 8.34 14.95
C ILE A 215 -4.56 9.74 14.61
N VAL A 216 -3.67 10.29 15.42
CA VAL A 216 -3.08 11.63 15.18
C VAL A 216 -2.35 11.67 13.85
N VAL A 217 -1.54 10.65 13.54
CA VAL A 217 -0.81 10.55 12.27
C VAL A 217 -1.77 10.42 11.09
N ALA A 218 -2.86 9.66 11.23
CA ALA A 218 -3.88 9.54 10.17
C ALA A 218 -4.50 10.90 9.84
N PHE A 219 -4.83 11.71 10.83
CA PHE A 219 -5.35 13.07 10.59
C PHE A 219 -4.31 14.02 10.01
N ILE A 220 -3.04 13.94 10.44
CA ILE A 220 -1.96 14.74 9.86
C ILE A 220 -1.74 14.38 8.39
N VAL A 221 -1.68 13.08 8.07
CA VAL A 221 -1.53 12.60 6.70
C VAL A 221 -2.73 13.03 5.85
N ALA A 222 -3.95 12.90 6.37
CA ALA A 222 -5.14 13.37 5.70
C ALA A 222 -5.07 14.88 5.41
N ALA A 223 -4.70 15.70 6.39
CA ALA A 223 -4.59 17.15 6.22
C ALA A 223 -3.54 17.59 5.18
N VAL A 224 -2.47 16.81 5.00
CA VAL A 224 -1.42 17.08 3.99
C VAL A 224 -1.85 16.66 2.59
N LEU A 225 -2.60 15.56 2.48
CA LEU A 225 -2.93 14.94 1.19
C LEU A 225 -4.27 15.40 0.61
N THR A 226 -5.18 15.93 1.44
CA THR A 226 -6.49 16.43 0.99
C THR A 226 -6.53 17.95 1.03
N PRO A 227 -7.43 18.58 0.24
CA PRO A 227 -7.76 19.98 0.44
C PRO A 227 -8.15 20.27 1.90
N PRO A 228 -8.02 21.52 2.37
CA PRO A 228 -8.37 21.88 3.75
C PRO A 228 -9.89 21.95 3.97
N ASP A 229 -10.58 20.82 3.74
CA ASP A 229 -12.00 20.66 3.99
C ASP A 229 -12.28 19.47 4.93
N PRO A 230 -13.28 19.57 5.82
CA PRO A 230 -13.57 18.53 6.80
C PRO A 230 -14.02 17.20 6.18
N VAL A 231 -14.69 17.23 5.04
CA VAL A 231 -15.24 16.02 4.39
C VAL A 231 -14.12 15.17 3.84
N SER A 232 -13.22 15.78 3.06
CA SER A 232 -12.06 15.07 2.51
C SER A 232 -11.12 14.57 3.61
N GLN A 233 -10.87 15.41 4.63
CA GLN A 233 -9.96 15.05 5.73
C GLN A 233 -10.51 13.88 6.56
N ILE A 234 -11.76 13.93 7.00
CA ILE A 234 -12.40 12.85 7.77
C ILE A 234 -12.53 11.60 6.90
N GLY A 235 -12.91 11.79 5.63
CA GLY A 235 -13.07 10.71 4.67
C GLY A 235 -11.79 9.92 4.40
N LEU A 236 -10.61 10.53 4.49
CA LEU A 236 -9.32 9.82 4.41
C LEU A 236 -8.90 9.27 5.78
N ALA A 237 -9.09 10.03 6.86
CA ALA A 237 -8.63 9.63 8.19
C ALA A 237 -9.38 8.39 8.72
N VAL A 238 -10.72 8.32 8.56
CA VAL A 238 -11.52 7.21 9.10
C VAL A 238 -11.14 5.86 8.48
N PRO A 239 -11.10 5.68 7.16
CA PRO A 239 -10.62 4.43 6.56
C PRO A 239 -9.18 4.08 6.98
N THR A 240 -8.29 5.08 7.12
CA THR A 240 -6.91 4.87 7.58
C THR A 240 -6.87 4.26 8.98
N ILE A 241 -7.69 4.77 9.89
CA ILE A 241 -7.81 4.25 11.28
C ILE A 241 -8.37 2.83 11.26
N LEU A 242 -9.40 2.56 10.44
CA LEU A 242 -9.96 1.21 10.29
C LEU A 242 -8.92 0.23 9.76
N LEU A 243 -8.14 0.62 8.76
CA LEU A 243 -7.05 -0.21 8.21
C LEU A 243 -5.94 -0.45 9.24
N TYR A 244 -5.67 0.51 10.12
CA TYR A 244 -4.76 0.32 11.22
C TYR A 244 -5.26 -0.74 12.23
N GLU A 245 -6.55 -0.75 12.57
CA GLU A 245 -7.14 -1.80 13.41
C GLU A 245 -7.09 -3.17 12.73
N ILE A 246 -7.36 -3.24 11.43
CA ILE A 246 -7.19 -4.45 10.64
C ILE A 246 -5.73 -4.93 10.68
N SER A 247 -4.77 -3.99 10.64
CA SER A 247 -3.33 -4.27 10.77
C SER A 247 -2.97 -4.91 12.11
N ILE A 248 -3.54 -4.42 13.21
CA ILE A 248 -3.34 -5.03 14.55
C ILE A 248 -3.91 -6.45 14.59
N TRP A 249 -5.09 -6.65 14.02
CA TRP A 249 -5.73 -7.96 13.99
C TRP A 249 -4.93 -8.97 13.15
N SER A 250 -4.46 -8.56 11.96
CA SER A 250 -3.64 -9.40 11.09
C SER A 250 -2.28 -9.73 11.72
N ALA A 251 -1.63 -8.78 12.41
CA ALA A 251 -0.41 -9.02 13.16
C ALA A 251 -0.61 -10.07 14.26
N ARG A 252 -1.70 -9.99 15.04
CA ARG A 252 -2.05 -10.99 16.05
C ARG A 252 -2.24 -12.39 15.45
N MET A 253 -2.88 -12.46 14.29
CA MET A 253 -3.12 -13.75 13.64
C MET A 253 -1.79 -14.40 13.24
N VAL A 254 -0.86 -13.62 12.70
CA VAL A 254 0.48 -14.09 12.32
C VAL A 254 1.29 -14.52 13.54
N GLU A 255 1.29 -13.73 14.62
CA GLU A 255 1.97 -14.08 15.88
C GLU A 255 1.47 -15.41 16.46
N ARG A 256 0.13 -15.60 16.53
CA ARG A 256 -0.48 -16.84 17.00
C ARG A 256 -0.10 -18.05 16.14
N ASN A 257 -0.07 -17.89 14.82
CA ASN A 257 0.31 -18.98 13.93
C ASN A 257 1.80 -19.33 14.12
N ARG A 258 2.68 -18.33 14.25
CA ARG A 258 4.10 -18.53 14.51
C ARG A 258 4.34 -19.26 15.83
N GLU A 259 3.63 -18.89 16.87
CA GLU A 259 3.73 -19.57 18.17
C GLU A 259 3.26 -21.02 18.10
N ARG A 260 2.14 -21.28 17.41
CA ARG A 260 1.66 -22.66 17.17
C ARG A 260 2.69 -23.50 16.42
N ASP A 261 3.27 -22.95 15.36
CA ASP A 261 4.28 -23.64 14.56
C ASP A 261 5.53 -23.94 15.39
N ARG A 262 5.94 -23.00 16.26
CA ARG A 262 7.05 -23.20 17.19
C ARG A 262 6.77 -24.33 18.18
N LEU A 263 5.63 -24.28 18.84
CA LEU A 263 5.23 -25.33 19.79
C LEU A 263 5.09 -26.71 19.13
N ALA A 264 4.60 -26.75 17.89
CA ALA A 264 4.52 -28.00 17.12
C ALA A 264 5.90 -28.57 16.78
N ARG A 265 6.88 -27.71 16.47
CA ARG A 265 8.28 -28.12 16.22
C ARG A 265 8.94 -28.63 17.50
N GLU A 266 8.82 -27.88 18.61
CA GLU A 266 9.36 -28.28 19.91
C GLU A 266 8.79 -29.63 20.38
N LYS A 267 7.48 -29.86 20.15
CA LYS A 267 6.86 -31.16 20.46
C LYS A 267 7.41 -32.31 19.62
N LYS A 268 7.57 -32.06 18.32
CA LYS A 268 8.12 -33.06 17.40
C LYS A 268 9.59 -33.40 17.74
N GLU A 269 10.39 -32.39 18.02
CA GLU A 269 11.81 -32.58 18.44
C GLU A 269 11.87 -33.38 19.75
N ALA A 270 10.99 -33.11 20.70
CA ALA A 270 10.92 -33.90 21.95
C ALA A 270 10.45 -35.34 21.72
N GLU A 271 9.51 -35.57 20.80
CA GLU A 271 9.08 -36.94 20.42
C GLU A 271 10.20 -37.70 19.70
N ASP A 272 10.94 -37.06 18.78
CA ASP A 272 12.04 -37.63 18.05
C ASP A 272 13.21 -37.97 19.01
N GLU A 273 13.52 -37.09 19.98
CA GLU A 273 14.55 -37.33 21.00
C GLU A 273 14.16 -38.48 21.95
N ALA A 274 12.89 -38.56 22.34
CA ALA A 274 12.38 -39.65 23.17
C ALA A 274 12.44 -41.01 22.42
N ALA A 275 12.11 -41.03 21.14
CA ALA A 275 12.19 -42.21 20.28
C ALA A 275 13.65 -42.67 20.10
N GLU A 276 14.61 -41.75 19.92
CA GLU A 276 16.04 -42.08 19.83
C GLU A 276 16.58 -42.65 21.13
N LYS A 277 16.21 -42.07 22.28
CA LYS A 277 16.59 -42.59 23.59
C LYS A 277 16.05 -44.01 23.84
N ALA A 278 14.79 -44.24 23.47
CA ALA A 278 14.17 -45.56 23.59
C ALA A 278 14.85 -46.60 22.67
N ALA A 279 15.19 -46.22 21.43
CA ALA A 279 15.92 -47.11 20.51
C ALA A 279 17.33 -47.46 21.02
N LYS A 280 18.05 -46.48 21.59
CA LYS A 280 19.37 -46.72 22.21
C LYS A 280 19.28 -47.63 23.44
N ALA A 281 18.28 -47.46 24.28
CA ALA A 281 18.05 -48.35 25.45
C ALA A 281 17.74 -49.78 25.02
N ALA A 282 16.87 -49.96 24.01
CA ALA A 282 16.54 -51.29 23.48
C ALA A 282 17.77 -52.00 22.83
N ALA A 283 18.63 -51.23 22.16
CA ALA A 283 19.88 -51.78 21.61
C ALA A 283 20.87 -52.22 22.72
N ALA A 284 21.00 -51.45 23.80
CA ALA A 284 21.85 -51.80 24.95
C ALA A 284 21.34 -53.05 25.68
N ASP A 285 20.03 -53.22 25.86
CA ASP A 285 19.44 -54.41 26.47
C ASP A 285 19.62 -55.67 25.60
N SER A 286 19.59 -55.54 24.27
CA SER A 286 19.84 -56.66 23.36
C SER A 286 21.33 -57.11 23.35
N GLU A 287 22.31 -56.22 23.53
CA GLU A 287 23.72 -56.54 23.67
C GLU A 287 24.01 -57.25 24.99
N SER A 288 23.37 -56.81 26.08
CA SER A 288 23.54 -57.47 27.40
C SER A 288 22.94 -58.86 27.47
N ALA A 289 21.92 -59.19 26.69
CA ALA A 289 21.28 -60.49 26.62
C ALA A 289 22.00 -61.51 25.75
N SER A 290 22.99 -61.04 24.89
CA SER A 290 23.77 -61.90 24.01
C SER A 290 25.15 -62.27 24.56
N SER A 291 25.51 -61.73 25.74
CA SER A 291 26.77 -62.06 26.48
C SER A 291 26.53 -63.10 27.57
#